data_76019d8a4fb50f7061a393e9f52c7ec2
#
_entry.id   76019d8a4fb50f7061a393e9f52c7ec2
#
_cell.length_a   1.000
_cell.length_b   1.000
_cell.length_c   1.000
_cell.angle_alpha   90.00
_cell.angle_beta   90.00
_cell.angle_gamma   90.00
#
_symmetry.space_group_name_H-M   'P 1'
#
loop_
_entity.id
_entity.type
_entity.pdbx_description
1 polymer ?
#
loop_
_entity_poly.entity_id
_entity_poly.type
_entity_poly.pdbx_seq_one_letter_code
_entity_poly.pdbx_strand_id
1 'polypeptide(L)'
;MDYNEAAKMLVEKGFYYSNLDGLPSAAIKETMRQFMHRKTDDRIQFLQKEINSVFDGYSYQGQTDSLNQGAEDLVHTFVISEFTDPTSFPLEWQHYLSQAFFQLSNKLSILETVLIEKLALHINRMDLGHMVSCNYYPSTNDSKALLRLGAHPDVSLFTVFPFGIDDQLEFEENGIWEPLPASDKMVIITGYFSEVLSNGRVSALNHRVRQSQPNSSERFSFAFFSIPAPNRKFSTEQGAVSTEKYFEKYLALF
;
A
#
# COMPACT_ATOMS: atom_id res chain seq x y z
N MET A 1 -10.19 -18.77 4.13
CA MET A 1 -10.48 -17.90 2.96
C MET A 1 -10.85 -18.79 1.79
N ASP A 2 -11.88 -18.44 1.01
CA ASP A 2 -12.15 -19.09 -0.26
C ASP A 2 -11.29 -18.44 -1.35
N TYR A 3 -10.23 -19.11 -1.77
CA TYR A 3 -9.28 -18.57 -2.75
C TYR A 3 -9.81 -18.55 -4.19
N ASN A 4 -10.79 -19.41 -4.52
CA ASN A 4 -11.40 -19.39 -5.86
C ASN A 4 -12.31 -18.16 -6.00
N GLU A 5 -13.11 -17.89 -4.97
CA GLU A 5 -13.92 -16.68 -4.90
C GLU A 5 -13.05 -15.42 -4.87
N ALA A 6 -11.97 -15.42 -4.07
CA ALA A 6 -11.03 -14.30 -4.01
C ALA A 6 -10.43 -14.01 -5.38
N ALA A 7 -9.91 -15.02 -6.09
CA ALA A 7 -9.35 -14.85 -7.42
C ALA A 7 -10.38 -14.32 -8.43
N LYS A 8 -11.63 -14.82 -8.38
CA LYS A 8 -12.73 -14.34 -9.21
C LYS A 8 -13.01 -12.84 -8.93
N MET A 9 -13.19 -12.48 -7.67
CA MET A 9 -13.48 -11.07 -7.28
C MET A 9 -12.36 -10.12 -7.62
N LEU A 10 -11.10 -10.54 -7.46
CA LEU A 10 -9.94 -9.73 -7.85
C LEU A 10 -9.87 -9.48 -9.36
N VAL A 11 -10.30 -10.42 -10.19
CA VAL A 11 -10.41 -10.22 -11.65
C VAL A 11 -11.60 -9.33 -12.02
N GLU A 12 -12.76 -9.54 -11.39
CA GLU A 12 -14.02 -8.88 -11.78
C GLU A 12 -14.14 -7.47 -11.19
N LYS A 13 -13.60 -7.24 -9.97
CA LYS A 13 -13.80 -6.02 -9.19
C LYS A 13 -12.50 -5.33 -8.76
N GLY A 14 -11.37 -6.01 -8.82
CA GLY A 14 -10.10 -5.51 -8.31
C GLY A 14 -9.97 -5.56 -6.78
N PHE A 15 -10.97 -6.02 -6.03
CA PHE A 15 -10.90 -6.14 -4.58
C PHE A 15 -11.67 -7.37 -4.06
N TYR A 16 -11.28 -7.80 -2.85
CA TYR A 16 -11.92 -8.90 -2.14
C TYR A 16 -11.92 -8.69 -0.63
N TYR A 17 -13.08 -8.83 0.00
CA TYR A 17 -13.23 -8.88 1.45
C TYR A 17 -13.09 -10.32 1.92
N SER A 18 -12.02 -10.61 2.65
CA SER A 18 -11.81 -11.96 3.16
C SER A 18 -12.78 -12.26 4.33
N ASN A 19 -12.96 -13.54 4.62
CA ASN A 19 -13.65 -13.96 5.85
C ASN A 19 -12.71 -14.05 7.06
N LEU A 20 -11.45 -13.66 6.91
CA LEU A 20 -10.47 -13.61 7.98
C LEU A 20 -10.64 -12.31 8.76
N ASP A 21 -10.68 -12.40 10.07
CA ASP A 21 -10.70 -11.22 10.94
C ASP A 21 -9.43 -10.39 10.75
N GLY A 22 -9.58 -9.08 10.79
CA GLY A 22 -8.45 -8.15 10.79
C GLY A 22 -7.57 -8.37 12.01
N LEU A 23 -6.28 -8.17 11.82
CA LEU A 23 -5.31 -8.26 12.91
C LEU A 23 -5.39 -7.01 13.81
N PRO A 24 -4.97 -7.08 15.07
CA PRO A 24 -4.92 -5.91 15.93
C PRO A 24 -3.85 -4.91 15.43
N SER A 25 -4.28 -3.66 15.21
CA SER A 25 -3.42 -2.59 14.69
C SER A 25 -2.74 -1.74 15.78
N ALA A 26 -2.93 -2.06 17.07
CA ALA A 26 -2.46 -1.21 18.18
C ALA A 26 -0.94 -0.95 18.14
N ALA A 27 -0.15 -1.97 17.88
CA ALA A 27 1.31 -1.85 17.87
C ALA A 27 1.80 -0.91 16.75
N ILE A 28 1.32 -1.09 15.52
CA ILE A 28 1.74 -0.25 14.39
C ILE A 28 1.21 1.18 14.50
N LYS A 29 0.00 1.37 15.05
CA LYS A 29 -0.54 2.70 15.35
C LYS A 29 0.32 3.44 16.36
N GLU A 30 0.69 2.76 17.43
CA GLU A 30 1.55 3.33 18.46
C GLU A 30 2.94 3.67 17.92
N THR A 31 3.53 2.78 17.11
CA THR A 31 4.81 3.06 16.44
C THR A 31 4.73 4.32 15.57
N MET A 32 3.68 4.46 14.77
CA MET A 32 3.50 5.67 13.95
C MET A 32 3.27 6.91 14.80
N ARG A 33 2.52 6.84 15.90
CA ARG A 33 2.36 7.97 16.83
C ARG A 33 3.68 8.39 17.46
N GLN A 34 4.48 7.44 17.93
CA GLN A 34 5.81 7.73 18.51
C GLN A 34 6.71 8.43 17.49
N PHE A 35 6.70 7.97 16.25
CA PHE A 35 7.43 8.64 15.17
C PHE A 35 6.89 10.07 14.94
N MET A 36 5.57 10.25 14.88
CA MET A 36 4.96 11.58 14.67
C MET A 36 5.17 12.55 15.84
N HIS A 37 5.42 12.07 17.06
CA HIS A 37 5.78 12.88 18.21
C HIS A 37 7.22 13.38 18.21
N ARG A 38 8.09 12.86 17.34
CA ARG A 38 9.44 13.41 17.14
C ARG A 38 9.36 14.84 16.63
N LYS A 39 10.38 15.64 16.95
CA LYS A 39 10.54 16.97 16.33
C LYS A 39 10.62 16.83 14.81
N THR A 40 10.20 17.86 14.09
CA THR A 40 10.24 17.88 12.63
C THR A 40 11.64 17.62 12.10
N ASP A 41 12.67 18.25 12.67
CA ASP A 41 14.07 18.07 12.27
C ASP A 41 14.57 16.63 12.45
N ASP A 42 14.03 15.91 13.45
CA ASP A 42 14.37 14.50 13.66
C ASP A 42 13.64 13.58 12.65
N ARG A 43 12.43 13.95 12.23
CA ARG A 43 11.67 13.18 11.23
C ARG A 43 12.23 13.31 9.83
N ILE A 44 12.65 14.53 9.44
CA ILE A 44 13.19 14.79 8.09
C ILE A 44 14.51 14.07 7.80
N GLN A 45 15.22 13.60 8.83
CA GLN A 45 16.39 12.74 8.65
C GLN A 45 16.05 11.41 7.98
N PHE A 46 14.79 11.00 8.03
CA PHE A 46 14.28 9.75 7.47
C PHE A 46 13.45 9.97 6.21
N LEU A 47 13.62 11.09 5.50
CA LEU A 47 12.96 11.29 4.21
C LEU A 47 13.31 10.16 3.25
N GLN A 48 12.35 9.77 2.41
CA GLN A 48 12.49 8.66 1.45
C GLN A 48 13.79 8.72 0.63
N LYS A 49 14.23 9.89 0.23
CA LYS A 49 15.48 10.11 -0.50
C LYS A 49 16.74 9.73 0.29
N GLU A 50 16.68 9.68 1.61
CA GLU A 50 17.80 9.37 2.51
C GLU A 50 17.90 7.87 2.83
N ILE A 51 16.92 7.07 2.42
CA ILE A 51 16.88 5.61 2.62
C ILE A 51 17.12 4.90 1.29
N ASN A 52 17.83 3.77 1.31
CA ASN A 52 18.35 3.07 0.14
C ASN A 52 17.29 2.28 -0.67
N SER A 53 16.01 2.55 -0.48
CA SER A 53 14.92 1.95 -1.25
C SER A 53 14.11 3.04 -1.95
N VAL A 54 13.50 2.70 -3.08
CA VAL A 54 12.69 3.64 -3.88
C VAL A 54 11.55 4.27 -3.08
N PHE A 55 11.00 3.53 -2.11
CA PHE A 55 9.81 3.97 -1.35
C PHE A 55 10.04 4.10 0.15
N ASP A 56 11.09 3.48 0.71
CA ASP A 56 11.33 3.47 2.15
C ASP A 56 11.60 4.87 2.69
N GLY A 57 11.05 5.14 3.87
CA GLY A 57 11.25 6.38 4.58
C GLY A 57 9.99 7.21 4.79
N TYR A 58 10.19 8.41 5.25
CA TYR A 58 9.16 9.36 5.62
C TYR A 58 8.81 10.29 4.45
N SER A 59 7.52 10.52 4.24
CA SER A 59 7.00 11.64 3.47
C SER A 59 6.01 12.43 4.32
N TYR A 60 6.05 13.76 4.18
CA TYR A 60 5.19 14.65 4.95
C TYR A 60 4.02 15.15 4.11
N GLN A 61 2.98 15.61 4.79
CA GLN A 61 1.79 16.19 4.18
C GLN A 61 2.16 17.30 3.19
N GLY A 62 1.62 17.22 1.98
CA GLY A 62 1.88 18.17 0.91
C GLY A 62 3.18 17.94 0.13
N GLN A 63 3.92 16.86 0.41
CA GLN A 63 5.14 16.53 -0.33
C GLN A 63 4.83 15.91 -1.70
N THR A 64 3.72 15.22 -1.82
CA THR A 64 3.29 14.51 -3.04
C THR A 64 1.99 15.07 -3.59
N ASP A 65 1.81 14.92 -4.88
CA ASP A 65 0.58 15.12 -5.63
C ASP A 65 0.38 13.86 -6.48
N SER A 66 -0.39 12.92 -5.96
CA SER A 66 -0.61 11.64 -6.61
C SER A 66 -1.24 11.84 -8.00
N LEU A 67 -0.58 11.28 -9.02
CA LEU A 67 -0.96 11.39 -10.44
C LEU A 67 -1.04 12.82 -10.97
N ASN A 68 -0.29 13.78 -10.44
CA ASN A 68 -0.22 15.16 -10.89
C ASN A 68 -1.62 15.81 -11.06
N GLN A 69 -2.49 15.60 -10.08
CA GLN A 69 -3.88 16.09 -10.13
C GLN A 69 -4.02 17.57 -9.72
N GLY A 70 -2.91 18.24 -9.40
CA GLY A 70 -2.88 19.64 -8.94
C GLY A 70 -3.40 19.84 -7.52
N ALA A 71 -3.38 18.77 -6.70
CA ALA A 71 -3.78 18.81 -5.31
C ALA A 71 -2.80 18.00 -4.45
N GLU A 72 -2.25 18.64 -3.43
CA GLU A 72 -1.31 18.00 -2.51
C GLU A 72 -2.00 16.90 -1.66
N ASP A 73 -1.30 15.79 -1.47
CA ASP A 73 -1.76 14.72 -0.59
C ASP A 73 -1.67 15.16 0.89
N LEU A 74 -2.79 15.06 1.61
CA LEU A 74 -2.91 15.49 2.99
C LEU A 74 -2.62 14.34 3.97
N VAL A 75 -1.49 13.68 3.80
CA VAL A 75 -1.07 12.51 4.55
C VAL A 75 0.39 12.59 4.96
N HIS A 76 0.71 12.06 6.14
CA HIS A 76 2.07 11.69 6.51
C HIS A 76 2.22 10.19 6.31
N THR A 77 3.26 9.78 5.61
CA THR A 77 3.50 8.37 5.33
C THR A 77 4.87 7.96 5.83
N PHE A 78 4.96 6.80 6.45
CA PHE A 78 6.23 6.14 6.70
C PHE A 78 6.21 4.76 6.05
N VAL A 79 7.11 4.55 5.10
CA VAL A 79 7.22 3.29 4.35
C VAL A 79 8.41 2.50 4.86
N ILE A 80 8.21 1.21 5.08
CA ILE A 80 9.28 0.25 5.39
C ILE A 80 9.14 -0.99 4.52
N SER A 81 10.25 -1.52 4.05
CA SER A 81 10.30 -2.77 3.28
C SER A 81 11.29 -3.77 3.89
N GLU A 82 11.20 -5.01 3.46
CA GLU A 82 12.17 -6.06 3.82
C GLU A 82 13.50 -5.96 3.05
N PHE A 83 13.62 -4.98 2.15
CA PHE A 83 14.81 -4.81 1.30
C PHE A 83 15.83 -3.83 1.87
N THR A 84 15.44 -3.02 2.83
CA THR A 84 16.31 -2.04 3.50
C THR A 84 16.79 -2.58 4.84
N ASP A 85 18.05 -2.30 5.16
CA ASP A 85 18.60 -2.67 6.47
C ASP A 85 17.76 -2.06 7.60
N PRO A 86 17.20 -2.88 8.50
CA PRO A 86 16.39 -2.41 9.62
C PRO A 86 17.06 -1.33 10.47
N THR A 87 18.40 -1.33 10.57
CA THR A 87 19.16 -0.35 11.35
C THR A 87 19.11 1.06 10.76
N SER A 88 18.71 1.21 9.49
CA SER A 88 18.51 2.50 8.82
C SER A 88 17.23 3.24 9.28
N PHE A 89 16.31 2.54 9.95
CA PHE A 89 15.06 3.11 10.41
C PHE A 89 15.15 3.64 11.86
N PRO A 90 14.26 4.54 12.30
CA PRO A 90 14.11 4.92 13.70
C PRO A 90 13.87 3.71 14.61
N LEU A 91 14.31 3.80 15.87
CA LEU A 91 14.25 2.68 16.84
C LEU A 91 12.85 2.07 16.98
N GLU A 92 11.81 2.89 17.03
CA GLU A 92 10.42 2.44 17.12
C GLU A 92 10.04 1.54 15.93
N TRP A 93 10.51 1.86 14.73
CA TRP A 93 10.29 1.05 13.54
C TRP A 93 11.16 -0.20 13.53
N GLN A 94 12.41 -0.15 14.01
CA GLN A 94 13.26 -1.33 14.18
C GLN A 94 12.60 -2.37 15.09
N HIS A 95 11.98 -1.92 16.19
CA HIS A 95 11.24 -2.81 17.10
C HIS A 95 10.02 -3.42 16.40
N TYR A 96 9.24 -2.62 15.68
CA TYR A 96 8.10 -3.13 14.93
C TYR A 96 8.51 -4.17 13.89
N LEU A 97 9.57 -3.91 13.12
CA LEU A 97 10.09 -4.85 12.12
C LEU A 97 10.43 -6.19 12.77
N SER A 98 11.19 -6.18 13.86
CA SER A 98 11.64 -7.41 14.52
C SER A 98 10.53 -8.23 15.15
N GLN A 99 9.45 -7.59 15.62
CA GLN A 99 8.38 -8.25 16.39
C GLN A 99 7.16 -8.62 15.57
N ALA A 100 6.78 -7.83 14.59
CA ALA A 100 5.50 -7.96 13.91
C ALA A 100 5.58 -8.01 12.39
N PHE A 101 6.37 -7.16 11.76
CA PHE A 101 6.38 -7.03 10.30
C PHE A 101 6.75 -8.34 9.61
N PHE A 102 7.87 -8.97 9.97
CA PHE A 102 8.31 -10.21 9.32
C PHE A 102 7.37 -11.39 9.57
N GLN A 103 6.70 -11.42 10.74
CA GLN A 103 5.71 -12.47 11.00
C GLN A 103 4.48 -12.31 10.11
N LEU A 104 4.04 -11.05 9.89
CA LEU A 104 2.93 -10.77 9.00
C LEU A 104 3.31 -11.01 7.54
N SER A 105 4.49 -10.56 7.12
CA SER A 105 5.06 -10.80 5.79
C SER A 105 5.05 -12.30 5.45
N ASN A 106 5.48 -13.16 6.36
CA ASN A 106 5.44 -14.61 6.16
C ASN A 106 4.02 -15.16 5.97
N LYS A 107 3.04 -14.66 6.74
CA LYS A 107 1.63 -15.07 6.58
C LYS A 107 1.06 -14.62 5.23
N LEU A 108 1.36 -13.39 4.82
CA LEU A 108 0.92 -12.85 3.53
C LEU A 108 1.55 -13.60 2.36
N SER A 109 2.82 -14.04 2.47
CA SER A 109 3.48 -14.85 1.46
C SER A 109 2.74 -16.15 1.13
N ILE A 110 2.15 -16.79 2.14
CA ILE A 110 1.35 -18.01 1.95
C ILE A 110 0.08 -17.70 1.16
N LEU A 111 -0.62 -16.64 1.55
CA LEU A 111 -1.83 -16.16 0.88
C LEU A 111 -1.54 -15.81 -0.59
N GLU A 112 -0.49 -15.05 -0.84
CA GLU A 112 -0.08 -14.61 -2.17
C GLU A 112 0.31 -15.78 -3.08
N THR A 113 1.02 -16.77 -2.55
CA THR A 113 1.39 -17.97 -3.32
C THR A 113 0.15 -18.63 -3.93
N VAL A 114 -0.90 -18.78 -3.15
CA VAL A 114 -2.15 -19.38 -3.63
C VAL A 114 -2.87 -18.45 -4.62
N LEU A 115 -2.90 -17.14 -4.37
CA LEU A 115 -3.53 -16.19 -5.29
C LEU A 115 -2.78 -16.09 -6.63
N ILE A 116 -1.46 -16.10 -6.63
CA ILE A 116 -0.62 -16.13 -7.84
C ILE A 116 -1.00 -17.35 -8.71
N GLU A 117 -1.10 -18.53 -8.08
CA GLU A 117 -1.51 -19.77 -8.78
C GLU A 117 -2.94 -19.66 -9.34
N LYS A 118 -3.92 -19.25 -8.50
CA LYS A 118 -5.33 -19.14 -8.91
C LYS A 118 -5.57 -18.11 -9.99
N LEU A 119 -4.79 -17.03 -9.98
CA LEU A 119 -4.85 -15.98 -11.00
C LEU A 119 -3.98 -16.30 -12.22
N ALA A 120 -3.30 -17.43 -12.25
CA ALA A 120 -2.36 -17.82 -13.31
C ALA A 120 -1.38 -16.68 -13.67
N LEU A 121 -0.78 -16.06 -12.64
CA LEU A 121 0.24 -15.05 -12.81
C LEU A 121 1.61 -15.71 -12.93
N HIS A 122 2.33 -15.39 -13.99
CA HIS A 122 3.64 -15.98 -14.29
C HIS A 122 4.77 -15.30 -13.51
N ILE A 123 4.75 -15.45 -12.19
CA ILE A 123 5.79 -14.95 -11.29
C ILE A 123 6.10 -15.96 -10.19
N ASN A 124 7.37 -16.07 -9.82
CA ASN A 124 7.76 -16.82 -8.64
C ASN A 124 7.56 -15.94 -7.39
N ARG A 125 6.89 -16.46 -6.35
CA ARG A 125 6.74 -15.73 -5.08
C ARG A 125 8.09 -15.27 -4.48
N MET A 126 9.16 -16.03 -4.71
CA MET A 126 10.52 -15.68 -4.27
C MET A 126 11.11 -14.45 -4.96
N ASP A 127 10.49 -13.97 -6.03
CA ASP A 127 10.87 -12.73 -6.72
C ASP A 127 10.10 -11.51 -6.22
N LEU A 128 9.27 -11.70 -5.18
CA LEU A 128 8.51 -10.67 -4.49
C LEU A 128 9.01 -10.49 -3.06
N GLY A 129 8.80 -9.31 -2.54
CA GLY A 129 8.94 -9.00 -1.13
C GLY A 129 7.83 -8.10 -0.64
N HIS A 130 7.82 -7.78 0.66
CA HIS A 130 6.80 -6.94 1.26
C HIS A 130 7.32 -5.55 1.64
N MET A 131 6.41 -4.62 1.49
CA MET A 131 6.54 -3.24 1.94
C MET A 131 5.24 -2.87 2.68
N VAL A 132 5.33 -2.11 3.76
CA VAL A 132 4.15 -1.52 4.40
C VAL A 132 4.21 -0.01 4.32
N SER A 133 3.11 0.58 3.89
CA SER A 133 2.86 2.02 3.98
C SER A 133 2.02 2.32 5.21
N CYS A 134 2.58 3.08 6.13
CA CYS A 134 1.94 3.53 7.35
C CYS A 134 1.46 4.96 7.16
N ASN A 135 0.19 5.13 6.85
CA ASN A 135 -0.42 6.41 6.53
C ASN A 135 -1.09 7.00 7.78
N TYR A 136 -0.69 8.21 8.13
CA TYR A 136 -1.26 9.01 9.21
C TYR A 136 -1.90 10.28 8.64
N TYR A 137 -3.16 10.42 8.88
CA TYR A 137 -3.95 11.59 8.51
C TYR A 137 -4.28 12.36 9.78
N PRO A 138 -3.66 13.53 10.02
CA PRO A 138 -3.96 14.34 11.20
C PRO A 138 -5.42 14.80 11.18
N SER A 139 -5.96 15.08 12.37
CA SER A 139 -7.25 15.76 12.46
C SER A 139 -7.18 17.10 11.74
N THR A 140 -8.22 17.45 11.00
CA THR A 140 -8.27 18.73 10.28
C THR A 140 -9.65 19.36 10.42
N ASN A 141 -9.64 20.69 10.53
CA ASN A 141 -10.85 21.52 10.47
C ASN A 141 -11.03 22.13 9.08
N ASP A 142 -10.13 21.85 8.14
CA ASP A 142 -10.21 22.39 6.79
C ASP A 142 -11.32 21.66 5.99
N SER A 143 -12.44 22.35 5.79
CA SER A 143 -13.56 21.86 5.02
C SER A 143 -13.40 22.01 3.51
N LYS A 144 -12.28 22.57 3.03
CA LYS A 144 -12.09 22.86 1.59
C LYS A 144 -11.44 21.70 0.84
N ALA A 145 -10.64 20.88 1.51
CA ALA A 145 -10.03 19.72 0.87
C ALA A 145 -11.07 18.64 0.63
N LEU A 146 -11.25 18.21 -0.63
CA LEU A 146 -12.16 17.13 -0.99
C LEU A 146 -11.52 15.76 -0.80
N LEU A 147 -10.22 15.67 -0.99
CA LEU A 147 -9.44 14.44 -0.91
C LEU A 147 -8.32 14.57 0.12
N ARG A 148 -7.94 13.45 0.72
CA ARG A 148 -6.78 13.30 1.58
C ARG A 148 -5.62 12.62 0.88
N LEU A 149 -5.93 11.79 -0.11
CA LEU A 149 -4.98 11.12 -0.97
C LEU A 149 -5.61 11.06 -2.37
N GLY A 150 -4.89 11.53 -3.36
CA GLY A 150 -5.30 11.57 -4.75
C GLY A 150 -5.56 10.18 -5.33
N ALA A 151 -6.27 10.12 -6.45
CA ALA A 151 -6.56 8.86 -7.14
C ALA A 151 -5.28 8.24 -7.69
N HIS A 152 -5.06 6.95 -7.42
CA HIS A 152 -3.89 6.22 -7.91
C HIS A 152 -4.13 4.69 -7.85
N PRO A 153 -3.46 3.90 -8.69
CA PRO A 153 -3.29 2.48 -8.48
C PRO A 153 -2.10 2.25 -7.53
N ASP A 154 -2.14 1.17 -6.75
CA ASP A 154 -0.97 0.77 -5.96
C ASP A 154 0.15 0.17 -6.83
N VAL A 155 1.39 0.35 -6.40
CA VAL A 155 2.58 -0.21 -7.07
C VAL A 155 2.68 -1.75 -6.99
N SER A 156 1.86 -2.37 -6.20
CA SER A 156 1.96 -3.78 -5.79
C SER A 156 1.42 -4.77 -6.83
N LEU A 157 1.73 -6.05 -6.60
CA LEU A 157 0.96 -7.16 -7.15
C LEU A 157 -0.40 -7.22 -6.47
N PHE A 158 -0.37 -7.32 -5.14
CA PHE A 158 -1.53 -7.19 -4.27
C PHE A 158 -1.21 -6.19 -3.16
N THR A 159 -2.23 -5.43 -2.77
CA THR A 159 -2.22 -4.68 -1.53
C THR A 159 -3.16 -5.33 -0.54
N VAL A 160 -2.68 -5.62 0.64
CA VAL A 160 -3.45 -6.23 1.71
C VAL A 160 -3.60 -5.21 2.84
N PHE A 161 -4.83 -5.01 3.29
CA PHE A 161 -5.16 -4.26 4.50
C PHE A 161 -5.45 -5.26 5.64
N PRO A 162 -4.43 -5.70 6.38
CA PRO A 162 -4.59 -6.78 7.34
C PRO A 162 -5.33 -6.39 8.61
N PHE A 163 -5.58 -5.10 8.80
CA PHE A 163 -6.27 -4.53 9.97
C PHE A 163 -7.67 -4.02 9.65
N GLY A 164 -8.17 -4.33 8.44
CA GLY A 164 -9.41 -3.78 7.94
C GLY A 164 -9.26 -2.40 7.28
N ILE A 165 -10.36 -1.85 6.83
CA ILE A 165 -10.46 -0.51 6.21
C ILE A 165 -11.65 0.26 6.80
N ASP A 166 -11.56 1.58 6.76
CA ASP A 166 -12.68 2.48 7.08
C ASP A 166 -13.49 2.85 5.81
N ASP A 167 -14.49 3.70 5.97
CA ASP A 167 -15.42 4.15 4.92
C ASP A 167 -14.89 5.32 4.07
N GLN A 168 -13.63 5.72 4.23
CA GLN A 168 -13.05 6.85 3.49
C GLN A 168 -12.34 6.42 2.20
N LEU A 169 -12.11 5.13 2.04
CA LEU A 169 -11.51 4.60 0.82
C LEU A 169 -12.57 4.48 -0.27
N GLU A 170 -12.31 5.10 -1.42
CA GLU A 170 -13.17 5.02 -2.61
C GLU A 170 -12.39 4.36 -3.75
N PHE A 171 -13.10 3.66 -4.61
CA PHE A 171 -12.56 3.06 -5.83
C PHE A 171 -13.32 3.56 -7.05
N GLU A 172 -12.67 3.49 -8.20
CA GLU A 172 -13.27 3.88 -9.47
C GLU A 172 -13.83 2.67 -10.22
N GLU A 173 -15.12 2.69 -10.52
CA GLU A 173 -15.77 1.72 -11.40
C GLU A 173 -16.48 2.47 -12.52
N ASN A 174 -16.07 2.23 -13.77
CA ASN A 174 -16.68 2.87 -14.97
C ASN A 174 -16.71 4.41 -14.92
N GLY A 175 -15.70 5.04 -14.37
CA GLY A 175 -15.61 6.51 -14.22
C GLY A 175 -16.43 7.07 -13.06
N ILE A 176 -17.01 6.23 -12.22
CA ILE A 176 -17.77 6.62 -11.03
C ILE A 176 -16.98 6.20 -9.78
N TRP A 177 -16.89 7.11 -8.81
CA TRP A 177 -16.25 6.85 -7.53
C TRP A 177 -17.27 6.29 -6.54
N GLU A 178 -16.99 5.07 -6.08
CA GLU A 178 -17.83 4.34 -5.12
C GLU A 178 -17.05 4.10 -3.81
N PRO A 179 -17.69 4.25 -2.64
CA PRO A 179 -17.02 3.94 -1.39
C PRO A 179 -16.78 2.43 -1.25
N LEU A 180 -15.59 2.04 -0.81
CA LEU A 180 -15.36 0.70 -0.30
C LEU A 180 -15.98 0.61 1.10
N PRO A 181 -16.94 -0.28 1.35
CA PRO A 181 -17.56 -0.41 2.67
C PRO A 181 -16.53 -0.68 3.76
N ALA A 182 -16.67 0.01 4.89
CA ALA A 182 -15.81 -0.24 6.05
C ALA A 182 -15.88 -1.71 6.47
N SER A 183 -14.75 -2.26 6.86
CA SER A 183 -14.64 -3.65 7.28
C SER A 183 -13.57 -3.82 8.36
N ASP A 184 -13.85 -4.64 9.34
CA ASP A 184 -12.90 -5.16 10.32
C ASP A 184 -12.16 -6.42 9.81
N LYS A 185 -12.56 -6.91 8.62
CA LYS A 185 -11.92 -8.06 7.97
C LYS A 185 -10.73 -7.61 7.15
N MET A 186 -9.83 -8.56 6.88
CA MET A 186 -8.74 -8.35 5.93
C MET A 186 -9.30 -8.09 4.53
N VAL A 187 -8.83 -7.03 3.89
CA VAL A 187 -9.21 -6.66 2.51
C VAL A 187 -7.99 -6.77 1.61
N ILE A 188 -8.19 -7.25 0.39
CA ILE A 188 -7.15 -7.41 -0.64
C ILE A 188 -7.58 -6.61 -1.84
N ILE A 189 -6.67 -5.83 -2.43
CA ILE A 189 -6.87 -5.14 -3.71
C ILE A 189 -5.76 -5.47 -4.69
N THR A 190 -6.04 -5.35 -5.99
CA THR A 190 -5.06 -5.53 -7.07
C THR A 190 -4.30 -4.25 -7.31
N GLY A 191 -2.99 -4.37 -7.52
CA GLY A 191 -2.12 -3.25 -7.86
C GLY A 191 -1.65 -3.28 -9.32
N TYR A 192 -0.90 -2.25 -9.70
CA TYR A 192 -0.42 -2.05 -11.08
C TYR A 192 0.50 -3.18 -11.56
N PHE A 193 1.23 -3.83 -10.64
CA PHE A 193 2.06 -4.96 -11.03
C PHE A 193 1.25 -6.18 -11.47
N SER A 194 0.07 -6.42 -10.89
CA SER A 194 -0.83 -7.47 -11.36
C SER A 194 -1.36 -7.21 -12.77
N GLU A 195 -1.65 -5.95 -13.10
CA GLU A 195 -2.07 -5.53 -14.43
C GLU A 195 -0.97 -5.75 -15.47
N VAL A 196 0.26 -5.33 -15.15
CA VAL A 196 1.43 -5.52 -16.02
C VAL A 196 1.71 -7.01 -16.27
N LEU A 197 1.71 -7.86 -15.24
CA LEU A 197 2.00 -9.28 -15.36
C LEU A 197 0.91 -10.06 -16.10
N SER A 198 -0.34 -9.64 -15.96
CA SER A 198 -1.49 -10.32 -16.56
C SER A 198 -1.92 -9.73 -17.90
N ASN A 199 -1.16 -8.74 -18.42
CA ASN A 199 -1.51 -7.98 -19.63
C ASN A 199 -2.94 -7.40 -19.57
N GLY A 200 -3.29 -6.78 -18.44
CA GLY A 200 -4.58 -6.14 -18.20
C GLY A 200 -5.73 -7.09 -17.83
N ARG A 201 -5.52 -8.41 -17.77
CA ARG A 201 -6.57 -9.34 -17.36
C ARG A 201 -6.98 -9.17 -15.87
N VAL A 202 -6.03 -8.83 -15.05
CA VAL A 202 -6.24 -8.44 -13.64
C VAL A 202 -5.91 -6.96 -13.55
N SER A 203 -6.91 -6.11 -13.67
CA SER A 203 -6.72 -4.65 -13.65
C SER A 203 -6.31 -4.15 -12.27
N ALA A 204 -5.49 -3.12 -12.24
CA ALA A 204 -5.21 -2.39 -11.01
C ALA A 204 -6.46 -1.67 -10.51
N LEU A 205 -6.70 -1.71 -9.20
CA LEU A 205 -7.78 -0.95 -8.60
C LEU A 205 -7.35 0.52 -8.44
N ASN A 206 -7.93 1.42 -9.24
CA ASN A 206 -7.76 2.84 -9.02
C ASN A 206 -8.58 3.27 -7.82
N HIS A 207 -7.95 3.89 -6.83
CA HIS A 207 -8.58 4.27 -5.57
C HIS A 207 -8.05 5.59 -5.04
N ARG A 208 -8.79 6.19 -4.10
CA ARG A 208 -8.46 7.46 -3.45
C ARG A 208 -8.98 7.50 -2.01
N VAL A 209 -8.51 8.45 -1.22
CA VAL A 209 -9.02 8.67 0.14
C VAL A 209 -9.75 10.01 0.17
N ARG A 210 -11.05 9.96 0.42
CA ARG A 210 -11.87 11.16 0.57
C ARG A 210 -11.61 11.87 1.89
N GLN A 211 -11.91 13.17 1.94
CA GLN A 211 -11.97 13.92 3.18
C GLN A 211 -13.16 13.42 4.01
N SER A 212 -12.91 13.10 5.27
CA SER A 212 -13.99 12.91 6.23
C SER A 212 -14.64 14.24 6.59
N GLN A 213 -15.81 14.18 7.24
CA GLN A 213 -16.53 15.35 7.74
C GLN A 213 -15.59 16.29 8.53
N PRO A 214 -15.87 17.62 8.55
CA PRO A 214 -15.14 18.56 9.40
C PRO A 214 -15.10 18.09 10.86
N ASN A 215 -13.99 18.33 11.55
CA ASN A 215 -13.70 17.84 12.90
C ASN A 215 -13.49 16.31 13.01
N SER A 216 -13.07 15.66 11.94
CA SER A 216 -12.68 14.25 12.03
C SER A 216 -11.46 14.08 12.94
N SER A 217 -11.49 13.00 13.72
CA SER A 217 -10.34 12.53 14.48
C SER A 217 -9.18 12.13 13.54
N GLU A 218 -8.00 11.97 14.12
CA GLU A 218 -6.87 11.36 13.38
C GLU A 218 -7.28 10.01 12.78
N ARG A 219 -6.73 9.73 11.59
CA ARG A 219 -6.95 8.47 10.87
C ARG A 219 -5.63 7.77 10.61
N PHE A 220 -5.64 6.45 10.70
CA PHE A 220 -4.53 5.60 10.28
C PHE A 220 -4.99 4.61 9.22
N SER A 221 -4.14 4.37 8.25
CA SER A 221 -4.31 3.29 7.28
C SER A 221 -2.96 2.57 7.09
N PHE A 222 -3.00 1.25 6.99
CA PHE A 222 -1.80 0.42 6.87
C PHE A 222 -1.99 -0.53 5.70
N ALA A 223 -1.27 -0.26 4.64
CA ALA A 223 -1.33 -1.03 3.41
C ALA A 223 -0.05 -1.87 3.26
N PHE A 224 -0.19 -3.18 3.17
CA PHE A 224 0.91 -4.09 2.90
C PHE A 224 0.94 -4.42 1.41
N PHE A 225 2.03 -4.06 0.78
CA PHE A 225 2.26 -4.24 -0.64
C PHE A 225 3.14 -5.46 -0.90
N SER A 226 2.71 -6.31 -1.81
CA SER A 226 3.56 -7.32 -2.43
C SER A 226 4.22 -6.70 -3.66
N ILE A 227 5.51 -6.44 -3.60
CA ILE A 227 6.25 -5.72 -4.65
C ILE A 227 7.38 -6.57 -5.22
N PRO A 228 7.80 -6.31 -6.48
CA PRO A 228 8.93 -7.02 -7.05
C PRO A 228 10.22 -6.72 -6.27
N ALA A 229 10.96 -7.78 -5.95
CA ALA A 229 12.25 -7.67 -5.29
C ALA A 229 13.29 -6.96 -6.18
N PRO A 230 14.24 -6.23 -5.62
CA PRO A 230 15.31 -5.56 -6.38
C PRO A 230 16.09 -6.51 -7.28
N ASN A 231 16.58 -6.02 -8.42
CA ASN A 231 17.42 -6.75 -9.36
C ASN A 231 16.78 -8.05 -9.93
N ARG A 232 15.45 -8.09 -10.06
CA ARG A 232 14.71 -9.20 -10.69
C ARG A 232 14.29 -8.85 -12.11
N LYS A 233 13.96 -9.91 -12.88
CA LYS A 233 13.36 -9.79 -14.21
C LYS A 233 12.13 -10.67 -14.28
N PHE A 234 11.10 -10.14 -14.87
CA PHE A 234 9.79 -10.79 -14.99
C PHE A 234 9.46 -10.97 -16.47
N SER A 235 8.88 -12.10 -16.81
CA SER A 235 8.33 -12.35 -18.15
C SER A 235 6.93 -11.76 -18.23
N THR A 236 6.69 -10.92 -19.22
CA THR A 236 5.37 -10.42 -19.61
C THR A 236 5.11 -10.79 -21.06
N GLU A 237 3.88 -10.68 -21.53
CA GLU A 237 3.57 -10.90 -22.95
C GLU A 237 4.32 -9.91 -23.89
N GLN A 238 4.69 -8.75 -23.37
CA GLN A 238 5.44 -7.71 -24.08
C GLN A 238 6.98 -7.91 -24.01
N GLY A 239 7.43 -8.98 -23.35
CA GLY A 239 8.84 -9.29 -23.15
C GLY A 239 9.27 -9.21 -21.69
N ALA A 240 10.58 -9.32 -21.46
CA ALA A 240 11.14 -9.26 -20.11
C ALA A 240 11.21 -7.81 -19.59
N VAL A 241 10.73 -7.57 -18.37
CA VAL A 241 10.80 -6.29 -17.66
C VAL A 241 11.61 -6.47 -16.40
N SER A 242 12.60 -5.58 -16.13
CA SER A 242 13.32 -5.57 -14.85
C SER A 242 12.53 -4.82 -13.78
N THR A 243 12.82 -5.09 -12.50
CA THR A 243 12.25 -4.36 -11.36
C THR A 243 12.40 -2.85 -11.52
N GLU A 244 13.59 -2.39 -11.91
CA GLU A 244 13.90 -0.98 -12.07
C GLU A 244 13.04 -0.33 -13.16
N LYS A 245 12.94 -0.98 -14.33
CA LYS A 245 12.07 -0.50 -15.43
C LYS A 245 10.58 -0.51 -15.06
N TYR A 246 10.17 -1.46 -14.22
CA TYR A 246 8.82 -1.48 -13.70
C TYR A 246 8.56 -0.27 -12.81
N PHE A 247 9.45 0.02 -11.86
CA PHE A 247 9.30 1.19 -10.98
C PHE A 247 9.40 2.51 -11.74
N GLU A 248 10.30 2.65 -12.72
CA GLU A 248 10.35 3.81 -13.62
C GLU A 248 8.99 4.04 -14.33
N LYS A 249 8.39 2.96 -14.82
CA LYS A 249 7.08 3.00 -15.49
C LYS A 249 5.96 3.40 -14.53
N TYR A 250 5.97 2.84 -13.32
CA TYR A 250 5.00 3.20 -12.29
C TYR A 250 5.14 4.66 -11.87
N LEU A 251 6.35 5.11 -11.55
CA LEU A 251 6.60 6.49 -11.14
C LEU A 251 6.30 7.52 -12.26
N ALA A 252 6.32 7.11 -13.52
CA ALA A 252 5.92 7.97 -14.63
C ALA A 252 4.40 8.21 -14.70
N LEU A 253 3.60 7.54 -13.86
CA LEU A 253 2.17 7.83 -13.70
C LEU A 253 1.92 9.10 -12.87
N PHE A 254 2.91 9.54 -12.09
CA PHE A 254 2.87 10.69 -11.19
C PHE A 254 3.69 11.85 -11.75
#